data_30be902b215c0aa26e267e9820032cbb
#
_entry.id   30be902b215c0aa26e267e9820032cbb
#
_cell.length_a   1.000
_cell.length_b   1.000
_cell.length_c   1.000
_cell.angle_alpha   90.00
_cell.angle_beta   90.00
_cell.angle_gamma   90.00
#
_symmetry.space_group_name_H-M   'P 1'
#
loop_
_entity.id
_entity.type
_entity.pdbx_description
1 polymer ?
#
loop_
_entity_poly.entity_id
_entity_poly.type
_entity_poly.pdbx_seq_one_letter_code
_entity_poly.pdbx_strand_id
1 'polypeptide(L)'
;MSRLVGKKRNIRTYNIADKNGKVLGQITFNPKDADIAKRFDVVVKRLENLIKKIEEKPEEEQAKEIDTFMYENMDYLLNAKISKVFFSILKPSAVLESGQFFFEQVLEVIGTIIEKENKHK
;
A
#
# COMPACT_ATOMS: atom_id res chain seq x y z
N MET A 1 16.19 -22.05 15.98
CA MET A 1 15.62 -21.05 16.88
C MET A 1 16.02 -19.64 16.54
N SER A 2 17.31 -19.37 16.53
CA SER A 2 17.81 -18.04 16.21
C SER A 2 17.39 -17.56 14.82
N ARG A 3 17.24 -18.46 13.86
CA ARG A 3 16.84 -18.08 12.50
C ARG A 3 15.44 -17.48 12.43
N LEU A 4 14.51 -18.04 13.19
CA LEU A 4 13.14 -17.51 13.23
C LEU A 4 13.12 -16.13 13.85
N VAL A 5 13.90 -15.96 14.91
CA VAL A 5 14.01 -14.66 15.56
C VAL A 5 14.62 -13.65 14.61
N GLY A 6 15.65 -14.07 13.85
CA GLY A 6 16.28 -13.20 12.87
C GLY A 6 15.33 -12.72 11.79
N LYS A 7 14.49 -13.61 11.26
CA LYS A 7 13.49 -13.25 10.26
C LYS A 7 12.48 -12.27 10.82
N LYS A 8 12.04 -12.47 12.05
CA LYS A 8 11.07 -11.58 12.69
C LYS A 8 11.65 -10.19 12.96
N ARG A 9 12.94 -10.06 13.09
CA ARG A 9 13.60 -8.77 13.32
C ARG A 9 13.38 -7.77 12.21
N ASN A 10 13.15 -8.24 11.00
CA ASN A 10 12.96 -7.37 9.84
C ASN A 10 11.52 -6.93 9.65
N ILE A 11 10.61 -7.49 10.45
CA ILE A 11 9.19 -7.11 10.35
C ILE A 11 8.96 -5.85 11.18
N ARG A 12 8.32 -4.86 10.57
CA ARG A 12 8.04 -3.58 11.19
C ARG A 12 6.57 -3.23 11.04
N THR A 13 6.04 -2.51 12.01
CA THR A 13 4.68 -1.98 11.97
C THR A 13 4.75 -0.48 11.74
N TYR A 14 3.97 -0.01 10.77
CA TYR A 14 3.93 1.41 10.41
C TYR A 14 2.51 1.94 10.50
N ASN A 15 2.37 3.16 10.98
CA ASN A 15 1.11 3.88 10.93
C ASN A 15 0.99 4.60 9.60
N ILE A 16 -0.15 4.49 8.97
CA ILE A 16 -0.47 5.31 7.81
C ILE A 16 -1.33 6.45 8.31
N ALA A 17 -0.83 7.67 8.21
CA ALA A 17 -1.52 8.84 8.73
C ALA A 17 -1.84 9.83 7.63
N ASP A 18 -2.85 10.68 7.87
CA ASP A 18 -3.15 11.79 6.97
C ASP A 18 -2.22 12.97 7.28
N LYS A 19 -2.41 14.08 6.57
CA LYS A 19 -1.57 15.26 6.73
C LYS A 19 -1.71 15.93 8.11
N ASN A 20 -2.80 15.65 8.80
CA ASN A 20 -3.05 16.19 10.13
C ASN A 20 -2.53 15.28 11.24
N GLY A 21 -1.89 14.17 10.88
CA GLY A 21 -1.35 13.22 11.84
C GLY A 21 -2.35 12.20 12.34
N LYS A 22 -3.58 12.21 11.82
CA LYS A 22 -4.58 11.22 12.22
C LYS A 22 -4.23 9.87 11.60
N VAL A 23 -4.12 8.84 12.43
CA VAL A 23 -3.80 7.49 11.97
C VAL A 23 -5.01 6.89 11.26
N LEU A 24 -4.81 6.49 10.01
CA LEU A 24 -5.86 5.91 9.16
C LEU A 24 -5.79 4.39 9.13
N GLY A 25 -4.68 3.81 9.54
CA GLY A 25 -4.49 2.37 9.60
C GLY A 25 -3.07 2.01 9.94
N GLN A 26 -2.83 0.74 10.18
CA GLN A 26 -1.49 0.22 10.45
C GLN A 26 -1.19 -0.92 9.50
N ILE A 27 0.05 -0.99 9.05
CA ILE A 27 0.52 -2.09 8.21
C ILE A 27 1.76 -2.71 8.83
N THR A 28 1.88 -4.02 8.70
CA THR A 28 3.03 -4.76 9.21
C THR A 28 3.64 -5.54 8.05
N PHE A 29 4.90 -5.29 7.77
CA PHE A 29 5.58 -5.99 6.70
C PHE A 29 7.09 -5.89 6.87
N ASN A 30 7.83 -6.61 6.02
CA ASN A 30 9.29 -6.59 6.03
C ASN A 30 9.79 -5.60 4.95
N PRO A 31 10.21 -4.38 5.34
CA PRO A 31 10.67 -3.39 4.36
C PRO A 31 12.03 -3.76 3.74
N LYS A 32 12.71 -4.74 4.31
CA LYS A 32 14.01 -5.22 3.80
C LYS A 32 13.88 -6.45 2.91
N ASP A 33 12.65 -6.88 2.61
CA ASP A 33 12.41 -7.96 1.66
C ASP A 33 13.11 -7.61 0.34
N ALA A 34 13.93 -8.51 -0.16
CA ALA A 34 14.76 -8.27 -1.34
C ALA A 34 13.95 -7.90 -2.58
N ASP A 35 12.72 -8.41 -2.68
CA ASP A 35 11.88 -8.21 -3.86
C ASP A 35 10.82 -7.13 -3.72
N ILE A 36 10.74 -6.48 -2.55
CA ILE A 36 9.64 -5.52 -2.31
C ILE A 36 9.71 -4.32 -3.24
N ALA A 37 10.89 -3.82 -3.52
CA ALA A 37 11.04 -2.68 -4.43
C ALA A 37 10.57 -3.04 -5.84
N LYS A 38 10.86 -4.24 -6.29
CA LYS A 38 10.40 -4.72 -7.60
C LYS A 38 8.88 -4.85 -7.63
N ARG A 39 8.30 -5.41 -6.58
CA ARG A 39 6.85 -5.56 -6.50
C ARG A 39 6.17 -4.19 -6.45
N PHE A 40 6.78 -3.23 -5.76
CA PHE A 40 6.25 -1.87 -5.71
C PHE A 40 6.20 -1.26 -7.11
N ASP A 41 7.28 -1.38 -7.87
CA ASP A 41 7.33 -0.88 -9.25
C ASP A 41 6.27 -1.53 -10.13
N VAL A 42 6.06 -2.83 -9.97
CA VAL A 42 5.03 -3.56 -10.71
C VAL A 42 3.64 -3.02 -10.36
N VAL A 43 3.37 -2.83 -9.08
CA VAL A 43 2.07 -2.32 -8.62
C VAL A 43 1.81 -0.91 -9.16
N VAL A 44 2.81 -0.04 -9.11
CA VAL A 44 2.67 1.33 -9.64
C VAL A 44 2.33 1.30 -11.13
N LYS A 45 3.03 0.48 -11.91
CA LYS A 45 2.77 0.36 -13.35
C LYS A 45 1.38 -0.20 -13.64
N ARG A 46 0.98 -1.21 -12.88
CA ARG A 46 -0.36 -1.77 -13.00
C ARG A 46 -1.44 -0.73 -12.70
N LEU A 47 -1.19 0.09 -11.68
CA LEU A 47 -2.12 1.15 -11.31
C LEU A 47 -2.22 2.21 -12.40
N GLU A 48 -1.09 2.63 -12.95
CA GLU A 48 -1.09 3.60 -14.05
C GLU A 48 -1.90 3.09 -15.24
N ASN A 49 -1.72 1.82 -15.57
CA ASN A 49 -2.47 1.20 -16.67
C ASN A 49 -3.96 1.13 -16.36
N LEU A 50 -4.31 0.80 -15.11
CA LEU A 50 -5.70 0.74 -14.70
C LEU A 50 -6.35 2.12 -14.80
N ILE A 51 -5.68 3.15 -14.31
CA ILE A 51 -6.21 4.52 -14.35
C ILE A 51 -6.51 4.95 -15.78
N LYS A 52 -5.62 4.66 -16.72
CA LYS A 52 -5.85 4.96 -18.13
C LYS A 52 -7.07 4.23 -18.68
N LYS A 53 -7.26 3.00 -18.24
CA LYS A 53 -8.35 2.15 -18.71
C LYS A 53 -9.72 2.63 -18.23
N ILE A 54 -9.78 3.16 -17.02
CA ILE A 54 -11.04 3.52 -16.37
C ILE A 54 -11.35 5.00 -16.37
N GLU A 55 -10.43 5.85 -16.88
CA GLU A 55 -10.60 7.30 -16.76
C GLU A 55 -11.88 7.85 -17.39
N GLU A 56 -12.45 7.16 -18.35
CA GLU A 56 -13.71 7.59 -18.97
C GLU A 56 -14.94 6.93 -18.37
N LYS A 57 -14.76 6.03 -17.41
CA LYS A 57 -15.88 5.37 -16.74
C LYS A 57 -16.49 6.29 -15.68
N PRO A 58 -17.78 6.07 -15.32
CA PRO A 58 -18.38 6.80 -14.20
C PRO A 58 -17.59 6.61 -12.90
N GLU A 59 -17.62 7.61 -12.05
CA GLU A 59 -16.86 7.59 -10.79
C GLU A 59 -17.12 6.35 -9.94
N GLU A 60 -18.37 5.89 -9.88
CA GLU A 60 -18.71 4.69 -9.11
C GLU A 60 -17.99 3.45 -9.63
N GLU A 61 -17.89 3.32 -10.93
CA GLU A 61 -17.17 2.20 -11.53
C GLU A 61 -15.67 2.32 -11.32
N GLN A 62 -15.15 3.54 -11.44
CA GLN A 62 -13.73 3.79 -11.16
C GLN A 62 -13.39 3.38 -9.73
N ALA A 63 -14.23 3.78 -8.78
CA ALA A 63 -14.02 3.45 -7.36
C ALA A 63 -13.98 1.94 -7.13
N LYS A 64 -14.92 1.22 -7.72
CA LYS A 64 -14.97 -0.24 -7.58
C LYS A 64 -13.72 -0.92 -8.14
N GLU A 65 -13.26 -0.45 -9.28
CA GLU A 65 -12.07 -1.05 -9.89
C GLU A 65 -10.80 -0.74 -9.09
N ILE A 66 -10.70 0.48 -8.56
CA ILE A 66 -9.59 0.85 -7.68
C ILE A 66 -9.61 -0.01 -6.40
N ASP A 67 -10.79 -0.17 -5.79
CA ASP A 67 -10.91 -0.98 -4.58
C ASP A 67 -10.45 -2.41 -4.84
N THR A 68 -10.97 -3.03 -5.90
CA THR A 68 -10.59 -4.40 -6.26
C THR A 68 -9.10 -4.51 -6.50
N PHE A 69 -8.55 -3.56 -7.25
CA PHE A 69 -7.12 -3.52 -7.54
C PHE A 69 -6.30 -3.47 -6.25
N MET A 70 -6.67 -2.59 -5.32
CA MET A 70 -5.89 -2.40 -4.11
C MET A 70 -5.97 -3.60 -3.17
N TYR A 71 -7.12 -4.27 -3.09
CA TYR A 71 -7.22 -5.51 -2.30
C TYR A 71 -6.24 -6.57 -2.80
N GLU A 72 -6.18 -6.75 -4.11
CA GLU A 72 -5.29 -7.76 -4.70
C GLU A 72 -3.82 -7.34 -4.65
N ASN A 73 -3.53 -6.11 -5.02
CA ASN A 73 -2.15 -5.67 -5.18
C ASN A 73 -1.47 -5.31 -3.89
N MET A 74 -2.21 -4.91 -2.87
CA MET A 74 -1.64 -4.68 -1.54
C MET A 74 -1.10 -5.99 -0.96
N ASP A 75 -1.88 -7.06 -1.09
CA ASP A 75 -1.45 -8.38 -0.62
C ASP A 75 -0.24 -8.88 -1.40
N TYR A 76 -0.23 -8.67 -2.71
CA TYR A 76 0.92 -9.00 -3.55
C TYR A 76 2.15 -8.21 -3.14
N LEU A 77 2.00 -6.90 -2.99
CA LEU A 77 3.10 -5.99 -2.66
C LEU A 77 3.79 -6.37 -1.35
N LEU A 78 3.01 -6.58 -0.32
CA LEU A 78 3.54 -6.85 1.02
C LEU A 78 3.75 -8.33 1.29
N ASN A 79 3.40 -9.18 0.34
CA ASN A 79 3.52 -10.63 0.47
C ASN A 79 2.84 -11.15 1.74
N ALA A 80 1.61 -10.69 1.98
CA ALA A 80 0.83 -11.05 3.15
C ALA A 80 -0.63 -10.74 2.90
N LYS A 81 -1.53 -11.48 3.55
CA LYS A 81 -2.98 -11.27 3.39
C LYS A 81 -3.45 -10.24 4.40
N ILE A 82 -3.24 -8.97 4.11
CA ILE A 82 -3.55 -7.88 5.03
C ILE A 82 -4.62 -6.91 4.53
N SER A 83 -4.91 -6.93 3.24
CA SER A 83 -5.76 -5.89 2.64
C SER A 83 -7.15 -5.82 3.23
N LYS A 84 -7.78 -6.96 3.49
CA LYS A 84 -9.14 -6.99 4.04
C LYS A 84 -9.22 -6.32 5.41
N VAL A 85 -8.23 -6.58 6.25
CA VAL A 85 -8.17 -5.97 7.58
C VAL A 85 -7.82 -4.49 7.48
N PHE A 86 -6.81 -4.18 6.69
CA PHE A 86 -6.32 -2.80 6.55
C PHE A 86 -7.40 -1.87 5.98
N PHE A 87 -8.14 -2.33 4.98
CA PHE A 87 -9.19 -1.53 4.35
C PHE A 87 -10.59 -1.80 4.91
N SER A 88 -10.68 -2.37 6.12
CA SER A 88 -11.97 -2.72 6.71
C SER A 88 -12.81 -1.50 7.10
N ILE A 89 -12.17 -0.41 7.47
CA ILE A 89 -12.87 0.79 7.92
C ILE A 89 -12.92 1.83 6.81
N LEU A 90 -11.82 2.00 6.08
CA LEU A 90 -11.72 3.01 5.04
C LEU A 90 -11.33 2.33 3.73
N LYS A 91 -12.17 2.48 2.72
CA LYS A 91 -11.92 1.86 1.41
C LYS A 91 -10.75 2.55 0.68
N PRO A 92 -10.04 1.80 -0.17
CA PRO A 92 -8.95 2.40 -0.94
C PRO A 92 -9.37 3.64 -1.74
N SER A 93 -10.58 3.65 -2.28
CA SER A 93 -11.08 4.77 -3.10
C SER A 93 -11.64 5.92 -2.30
N ALA A 94 -11.62 5.85 -0.96
CA ALA A 94 -12.10 6.94 -0.11
C ALA A 94 -11.27 8.20 -0.34
N VAL A 95 -11.95 9.36 -0.31
CA VAL A 95 -11.28 10.65 -0.46
C VAL A 95 -10.96 11.21 0.92
N LEU A 96 -9.69 11.55 1.14
CA LEU A 96 -9.23 12.09 2.40
C LEU A 96 -9.52 13.59 2.48
N GLU A 97 -9.41 14.18 3.67
CA GLU A 97 -9.60 15.61 3.86
C GLU A 97 -8.71 16.46 2.96
N SER A 98 -7.53 15.96 2.61
CA SER A 98 -6.60 16.64 1.72
C SER A 98 -7.07 16.67 0.25
N GLY A 99 -8.11 15.90 -0.07
CA GLY A 99 -8.54 15.71 -1.45
C GLY A 99 -7.87 14.55 -2.15
N GLN A 100 -6.87 13.96 -1.51
CA GLN A 100 -6.15 12.80 -2.04
C GLN A 100 -6.94 11.52 -1.75
N PHE A 101 -6.83 10.53 -2.62
CA PHE A 101 -7.44 9.23 -2.35
C PHE A 101 -6.60 8.47 -1.32
N PHE A 102 -7.28 7.66 -0.52
CA PHE A 102 -6.60 6.88 0.50
C PHE A 102 -5.54 5.96 -0.11
N PHE A 103 -5.84 5.30 -1.24
CA PHE A 103 -4.86 4.41 -1.87
C PHE A 103 -3.58 5.16 -2.29
N GLU A 104 -3.71 6.41 -2.70
CA GLU A 104 -2.55 7.23 -3.07
C GLU A 104 -1.67 7.49 -1.85
N GLN A 105 -2.30 7.86 -0.73
CA GLN A 105 -1.58 8.11 0.51
C GLN A 105 -0.86 6.84 0.99
N VAL A 106 -1.53 5.70 0.91
CA VAL A 106 -0.95 4.42 1.32
C VAL A 106 0.29 4.09 0.48
N LEU A 107 0.18 4.20 -0.85
CA LEU A 107 1.30 3.89 -1.73
C LEU A 107 2.46 4.87 -1.55
N GLU A 108 2.17 6.15 -1.32
CA GLU A 108 3.20 7.15 -1.02
C GLU A 108 4.00 6.77 0.22
N VAL A 109 3.31 6.41 1.30
CA VAL A 109 3.97 6.05 2.55
C VAL A 109 4.81 4.79 2.37
N ILE A 110 4.25 3.76 1.74
CA ILE A 110 4.98 2.52 1.50
C ILE A 110 6.20 2.77 0.62
N GLY A 111 6.04 3.54 -0.44
CA GLY A 111 7.15 3.89 -1.33
C GLY A 111 8.27 4.61 -0.61
N THR A 112 7.92 5.53 0.30
CA THR A 112 8.90 6.25 1.10
C THR A 112 9.66 5.31 2.02
N ILE A 113 8.96 4.38 2.65
CA ILE A 113 9.58 3.39 3.54
C ILE A 113 10.58 2.53 2.77
N ILE A 114 10.16 2.02 1.61
CA ILE A 114 11.02 1.18 0.78
C ILE A 114 12.26 1.95 0.32
N GLU A 115 12.08 3.19 -0.09
CA GLU A 115 13.19 4.04 -0.53
C GLU A 115 14.22 4.25 0.58
N LYS A 116 13.74 4.56 1.80
CA LYS A 116 14.62 4.77 2.93
C LYS A 116 15.44 3.53 3.25
N GLU A 117 14.82 2.36 3.21
CA GLU A 117 15.52 1.11 3.49
C GLU A 117 16.57 0.80 2.41
N ASN A 118 16.28 1.13 1.16
CA ASN A 118 17.22 0.90 0.08
C ASN A 118 18.43 1.84 0.11
N LYS A 119 18.27 3.03 0.66
CA LYS A 119 19.38 3.99 0.78
C LYS A 119 20.44 3.58 1.78
N HIS A 120 20.10 2.69 2.70
CA HIS A 120 21.02 2.25 3.73
C HIS A 120 21.85 1.03 3.33
N LYS A 121 21.82 0.64 2.08
CA LYS A 121 22.63 -0.47 1.57
C LYS A 121 24.00 -0.02 1.07
#